data_ff9e27038c74109d340d94dbf31188f1
#
_entry.id   ff9e27038c74109d340d94dbf31188f1
#
_cell.length_a   1.000
_cell.length_b   1.000
_cell.length_c   1.000
_cell.angle_alpha   90.00
_cell.angle_beta   90.00
_cell.angle_gamma   90.00
#
_symmetry.space_group_name_H-M   'P 1'
#
loop_
_entity.id
_entity.type
_entity.pdbx_description
1 polymer ?
#
loop_
_entity_poly.entity_id
_entity_poly.type
_entity_poly.pdbx_seq_one_letter_code
_entity_poly.pdbx_strand_id
1 'polypeptide(L)'
;FICLFLFTSCEDISNMSSQIDQMKDTQNQILSQQDKILKSLIALDKKVSAAPSKNDKKKDNNKRKTPNPNFVHNIDIGNSVVLGNPDAKVTVTKFTDFQWPFCARSVSLIDEILAKYPNDVKVVIKNFPLGSHKQARKAAQYSLAAHRQGKYKEMYHAIFDTYKQLKTNEDLPLQLAAELGLDVEQLKADMNDPAIGALIDLEYSQLTSLRNAYPETDQYAAGVRLAVPKFFVNGREPLSRSVDAFSVMIEEELKK
;
A
#
# COMPACT_ATOMS: atom_id res chain seq x y z
N PHE A 1 64.05 0.65 24.77
CA PHE A 1 63.11 0.77 23.62
C PHE A 1 61.75 0.09 23.86
N ILE A 2 61.53 -0.66 24.94
CA ILE A 2 60.29 -1.40 25.23
C ILE A 2 59.31 -0.61 26.13
N CYS A 3 59.78 0.45 26.84
CA CYS A 3 58.90 1.22 27.74
C CYS A 3 58.03 2.29 27.06
N LEU A 4 58.31 2.69 25.80
CA LEU A 4 57.54 3.74 25.13
C LEU A 4 56.23 3.26 24.52
N PHE A 5 56.08 1.96 24.21
CA PHE A 5 54.84 1.38 23.64
C PHE A 5 53.74 1.07 24.67
N LEU A 6 54.05 1.00 25.95
CA LEU A 6 53.07 0.73 27.01
C LEU A 6 52.33 1.98 27.49
N PHE A 7 52.90 3.19 27.26
CA PHE A 7 52.25 4.45 27.66
C PHE A 7 51.16 4.89 26.70
N THR A 8 51.29 4.64 25.39
CA THR A 8 50.25 4.95 24.40
C THR A 8 49.01 4.07 24.55
N SER A 9 49.14 2.82 24.96
CA SER A 9 48.00 1.92 25.16
C SER A 9 47.17 2.26 26.42
N CYS A 10 47.77 2.88 27.45
CA CYS A 10 47.04 3.29 28.66
C CYS A 10 46.22 4.56 28.43
N GLU A 11 46.72 5.53 27.61
CA GLU A 11 45.98 6.72 27.25
C GLU A 11 44.78 6.40 26.33
N ASP A 12 44.93 5.44 25.40
CA ASP A 12 43.86 4.99 24.52
C ASP A 12 42.74 4.26 25.30
N ILE A 13 43.10 3.44 26.29
CA ILE A 13 42.11 2.74 27.15
C ILE A 13 41.38 3.75 28.05
N SER A 14 42.07 4.73 28.62
CA SER A 14 41.46 5.79 29.41
C SER A 14 40.48 6.66 28.58
N ASN A 15 40.85 6.98 27.34
CA ASN A 15 40.02 7.72 26.41
C ASN A 15 38.77 6.94 26.00
N MET A 16 38.93 5.64 25.75
CA MET A 16 37.82 4.73 25.42
C MET A 16 36.85 4.56 26.62
N SER A 17 37.37 4.46 27.85
CA SER A 17 36.54 4.43 29.06
C SER A 17 35.72 5.70 29.22
N SER A 18 36.32 6.89 29.00
CA SER A 18 35.63 8.16 29.07
C SER A 18 34.53 8.29 28.00
N GLN A 19 34.78 7.80 26.77
CA GLN A 19 33.76 7.77 25.71
C GLN A 19 32.59 6.84 26.03
N ILE A 20 32.85 5.69 26.64
CA ILE A 20 31.82 4.74 27.08
C ILE A 20 30.94 5.38 28.16
N ASP A 21 31.52 6.10 29.11
CA ASP A 21 30.75 6.78 30.16
C ASP A 21 29.90 7.92 29.59
N GLN A 22 30.43 8.70 28.63
CA GLN A 22 29.65 9.72 27.89
C GLN A 22 28.50 9.10 27.09
N MET A 23 28.71 7.95 26.46
CA MET A 23 27.64 7.24 25.75
C MET A 23 26.56 6.75 26.72
N LYS A 24 26.92 6.22 27.89
CA LYS A 24 25.95 5.81 28.92
C LYS A 24 25.14 7.00 29.43
N ASP A 25 25.77 8.14 29.68
CA ASP A 25 25.09 9.35 30.12
C ASP A 25 24.11 9.86 29.05
N THR A 26 24.54 9.85 27.78
CA THR A 26 23.68 10.21 26.65
C THR A 26 22.49 9.25 26.53
N GLN A 27 22.73 7.94 26.68
CA GLN A 27 21.66 6.93 26.64
C GLN A 27 20.65 7.12 27.78
N ASN A 28 21.11 7.43 29.00
CA ASN A 28 20.25 7.72 30.14
C ASN A 28 19.42 9.01 29.92
N GLN A 29 20.01 10.02 29.30
CA GLN A 29 19.28 11.25 28.92
C GLN A 29 18.18 10.96 27.88
N ILE A 30 18.48 10.14 26.86
CA ILE A 30 17.49 9.73 25.85
C ILE A 30 16.34 8.96 26.50
N LEU A 31 16.63 8.01 27.37
CA LEU A 31 15.61 7.25 28.11
C LEU A 31 14.72 8.17 28.96
N SER A 32 15.32 9.14 29.66
CA SER A 32 14.58 10.13 30.44
C SER A 32 13.67 11.02 29.58
N GLN A 33 14.13 11.40 28.37
CA GLN A 33 13.32 12.15 27.42
C GLN A 33 12.17 11.31 26.86
N GLN A 34 12.41 10.06 26.53
CA GLN A 34 11.36 9.11 26.08
C GLN A 34 10.27 8.95 27.14
N ASP A 35 10.63 8.80 28.41
CA ASP A 35 9.68 8.72 29.52
C ASP A 35 8.82 10.00 29.66
N LYS A 36 9.43 11.17 29.47
CA LYS A 36 8.70 12.44 29.50
C LYS A 36 7.72 12.56 28.34
N ILE A 37 8.13 12.13 27.13
CA ILE A 37 7.26 12.12 25.95
C ILE A 37 6.10 11.16 26.17
N LEU A 38 6.36 9.95 26.66
CA LEU A 38 5.34 8.94 26.93
C LEU A 38 4.31 9.45 27.96
N LYS A 39 4.77 10.07 29.06
CA LYS A 39 3.88 10.69 30.07
C LYS A 39 3.05 11.82 29.48
N SER A 40 3.64 12.63 28.58
CA SER A 40 2.94 13.71 27.89
C SER A 40 1.87 13.19 26.94
N LEU A 41 2.16 12.09 26.19
CA LEU A 41 1.21 11.43 25.30
C LEU A 41 0.04 10.83 26.10
N ILE A 42 0.30 10.15 27.21
CA ILE A 42 -0.74 9.60 28.09
C ILE A 42 -1.62 10.73 28.67
N ALA A 43 -1.01 11.85 29.08
CA ALA A 43 -1.74 13.00 29.58
C ALA A 43 -2.60 13.69 28.50
N LEU A 44 -2.09 13.72 27.26
CA LEU A 44 -2.82 14.26 26.10
C LEU A 44 -4.01 13.36 25.74
N ASP A 45 -3.80 12.04 25.68
CA ASP A 45 -4.85 11.06 25.44
C ASP A 45 -5.97 11.16 26.48
N LYS A 46 -5.60 11.31 27.76
CA LYS A 46 -6.55 11.53 28.87
C LYS A 46 -7.31 12.86 28.74
N LYS A 47 -6.67 13.93 28.24
CA LYS A 47 -7.32 15.22 27.99
C LYS A 47 -8.24 15.17 26.76
N VAL A 48 -7.84 14.46 25.70
CA VAL A 48 -8.67 14.26 24.50
C VAL A 48 -9.89 13.41 24.84
N SER A 49 -9.72 12.38 25.67
CA SER A 49 -10.81 11.50 26.13
C SER A 49 -11.75 12.19 27.13
N ALA A 50 -11.27 13.23 27.87
CA ALA A 50 -12.03 13.98 28.85
C ALA A 50 -12.59 15.32 28.34
N ALA A 51 -12.22 15.75 27.11
CA ALA A 51 -12.75 16.97 26.53
C ALA A 51 -14.22 16.77 26.16
N PRO A 52 -15.17 17.56 26.68
CA PRO A 52 -16.56 17.47 26.27
C PRO A 52 -16.64 17.79 24.79
N SER A 53 -17.05 16.80 23.99
CA SER A 53 -17.34 16.97 22.57
C SER A 53 -18.39 18.07 22.43
N LYS A 54 -18.01 19.23 21.87
CA LYS A 54 -18.95 20.32 21.55
C LYS A 54 -19.92 19.97 20.41
N ASN A 55 -20.21 18.71 20.21
CA ASN A 55 -21.19 18.19 19.25
C ASN A 55 -22.18 17.22 19.92
N ASP A 56 -22.84 17.67 21.01
CA ASP A 56 -24.11 17.09 21.44
C ASP A 56 -25.24 17.54 20.48
N LYS A 57 -25.08 17.26 19.21
CA LYS A 57 -26.18 17.19 18.27
C LYS A 57 -26.42 15.73 17.93
N LYS A 58 -27.48 15.16 18.53
CA LYS A 58 -28.10 13.86 18.24
C LYS A 58 -27.07 12.73 18.09
N LYS A 59 -27.02 11.84 19.08
CA LYS A 59 -26.57 10.46 18.88
C LYS A 59 -27.46 9.83 17.79
N ASP A 60 -27.11 10.10 16.56
CA ASP A 60 -27.53 9.29 15.43
C ASP A 60 -26.73 7.99 15.57
N ASN A 61 -27.43 6.91 15.91
CA ASN A 61 -26.87 5.56 16.05
C ASN A 61 -26.36 4.99 14.71
N ASN A 62 -26.00 5.85 13.78
CA ASN A 62 -25.46 5.50 12.48
C ASN A 62 -23.92 5.37 12.54
N LYS A 63 -23.42 4.50 13.43
CA LYS A 63 -22.06 3.96 13.26
C LYS A 63 -22.01 3.35 11.87
N ARG A 64 -21.24 3.95 10.96
CA ARG A 64 -21.03 3.39 9.63
C ARG A 64 -20.57 1.95 9.79
N LYS A 65 -21.43 1.00 9.39
CA LYS A 65 -21.11 -0.42 9.45
C LYS A 65 -19.84 -0.70 8.64
N THR A 66 -19.02 -1.60 9.15
CA THR A 66 -17.80 -2.05 8.48
C THR A 66 -18.10 -3.14 7.46
N PRO A 67 -17.20 -3.40 6.49
CA PRO A 67 -17.33 -4.60 5.65
C PRO A 67 -17.22 -5.86 6.51
N ASN A 68 -17.78 -6.96 6.03
CA ASN A 68 -17.65 -8.26 6.69
C ASN A 68 -16.27 -8.88 6.39
N PRO A 69 -15.34 -8.93 7.36
CA PRO A 69 -13.98 -9.42 7.13
C PRO A 69 -13.91 -10.94 6.98
N ASN A 70 -14.99 -11.65 7.32
CA ASN A 70 -15.07 -13.10 7.23
C ASN A 70 -15.68 -13.58 5.90
N PHE A 71 -16.28 -12.68 5.14
CA PHE A 71 -16.84 -13.04 3.84
C PHE A 71 -15.72 -13.18 2.80
N VAL A 72 -15.69 -14.31 2.12
CA VAL A 72 -14.71 -14.61 1.06
C VAL A 72 -15.37 -14.34 -0.30
N HIS A 73 -14.88 -13.32 -0.99
CA HIS A 73 -15.30 -13.01 -2.34
C HIS A 73 -14.55 -13.88 -3.33
N ASN A 74 -15.27 -14.41 -4.31
CA ASN A 74 -14.62 -15.05 -5.45
C ASN A 74 -14.17 -13.97 -6.46
N ILE A 75 -12.87 -13.71 -6.51
CA ILE A 75 -12.27 -12.73 -7.42
C ILE A 75 -11.30 -13.48 -8.32
N ASP A 76 -11.73 -13.73 -9.54
CA ASP A 76 -10.89 -14.40 -10.52
C ASP A 76 -9.66 -13.55 -10.88
N ILE A 77 -8.48 -14.14 -10.85
CA ILE A 77 -7.22 -13.51 -11.26
C ILE A 77 -7.27 -13.22 -12.77
N GLY A 78 -7.69 -14.21 -13.55
CA GLY A 78 -7.73 -14.10 -15.01
C GLY A 78 -6.38 -13.70 -15.61
N ASN A 79 -6.42 -12.77 -16.56
CA ASN A 79 -5.24 -12.19 -17.20
C ASN A 79 -4.72 -10.90 -16.52
N SER A 80 -5.14 -10.64 -15.27
CA SER A 80 -4.65 -9.47 -14.52
C SER A 80 -3.17 -9.59 -14.19
N VAL A 81 -2.51 -8.46 -14.06
CA VAL A 81 -1.08 -8.43 -13.77
C VAL A 81 -0.80 -8.94 -12.36
N VAL A 82 0.18 -9.84 -12.27
CA VAL A 82 0.67 -10.41 -11.01
C VAL A 82 2.05 -9.83 -10.69
N LEU A 83 2.21 -9.27 -9.51
CA LEU A 83 3.49 -8.83 -8.95
C LEU A 83 3.92 -9.81 -7.85
N GLY A 84 5.23 -10.07 -7.75
CA GLY A 84 5.80 -11.04 -6.81
C GLY A 84 5.83 -12.46 -7.39
N ASN A 85 5.90 -13.46 -6.51
CA ASN A 85 5.95 -14.88 -6.91
C ASN A 85 4.56 -15.34 -7.41
N PRO A 86 4.39 -15.70 -8.70
CA PRO A 86 3.10 -16.12 -9.25
C PRO A 86 2.55 -17.39 -8.58
N ASP A 87 3.41 -18.23 -8.01
CA ASP A 87 3.04 -19.48 -7.33
C ASP A 87 2.76 -19.30 -5.84
N ALA A 88 2.83 -18.05 -5.33
CA ALA A 88 2.58 -17.75 -3.93
C ALA A 88 1.18 -18.20 -3.48
N LYS A 89 1.11 -18.72 -2.24
CA LYS A 89 -0.13 -19.25 -1.63
C LYS A 89 -1.16 -18.15 -1.35
N VAL A 90 -0.71 -16.97 -0.95
CA VAL A 90 -1.59 -15.86 -0.58
C VAL A 90 -1.67 -14.84 -1.71
N THR A 91 -2.89 -14.52 -2.11
CA THR A 91 -3.17 -13.49 -3.12
C THR A 91 -3.69 -12.23 -2.46
N VAL A 92 -2.99 -11.13 -2.65
CA VAL A 92 -3.49 -9.78 -2.35
C VAL A 92 -4.00 -9.15 -3.62
N THR A 93 -5.32 -8.99 -3.76
CA THR A 93 -5.92 -8.29 -4.91
C THR A 93 -6.06 -6.81 -4.60
N LYS A 94 -5.59 -5.95 -5.51
CA LYS A 94 -5.72 -4.49 -5.44
C LYS A 94 -6.46 -3.96 -6.65
N PHE A 95 -7.65 -3.39 -6.46
CA PHE A 95 -8.30 -2.55 -7.48
C PHE A 95 -7.81 -1.12 -7.36
N THR A 96 -7.43 -0.52 -8.48
CA THR A 96 -6.71 0.76 -8.50
C THR A 96 -7.14 1.67 -9.64
N ASP A 97 -6.95 2.98 -9.44
CA ASP A 97 -7.11 4.05 -10.43
C ASP A 97 -5.82 4.88 -10.45
N PHE A 98 -5.18 4.99 -11.61
CA PHE A 98 -3.88 5.63 -11.75
C PHE A 98 -3.89 7.14 -11.52
N GLN A 99 -5.04 7.80 -11.64
CA GLN A 99 -5.16 9.24 -11.41
C GLN A 99 -5.58 9.57 -9.96
N TRP A 100 -5.93 8.55 -9.13
CA TRP A 100 -6.46 8.76 -7.80
C TRP A 100 -5.36 8.88 -6.73
N PRO A 101 -5.29 10.02 -5.96
CA PRO A 101 -4.25 10.22 -4.95
C PRO A 101 -4.17 9.14 -3.88
N PHE A 102 -5.32 8.55 -3.51
CA PHE A 102 -5.34 7.48 -2.50
C PHE A 102 -4.78 6.16 -3.04
N CYS A 103 -4.89 5.92 -4.37
CA CYS A 103 -4.25 4.78 -5.02
C CYS A 103 -2.73 4.97 -5.07
N ALA A 104 -2.26 6.18 -5.39
CA ALA A 104 -0.84 6.52 -5.35
C ALA A 104 -0.24 6.27 -3.95
N ARG A 105 -0.88 6.77 -2.89
CA ARG A 105 -0.41 6.53 -1.51
C ARG A 105 -0.40 5.07 -1.07
N SER A 106 -1.10 4.20 -1.76
CA SER A 106 -1.14 2.78 -1.43
C SER A 106 -0.10 1.94 -2.17
N VAL A 107 0.79 2.56 -2.95
CA VAL A 107 1.88 1.85 -3.65
C VAL A 107 2.87 1.30 -2.64
N SER A 108 3.35 2.13 -1.71
CA SER A 108 4.29 1.71 -0.66
C SER A 108 3.79 0.53 0.17
N LEU A 109 2.48 0.49 0.48
CA LEU A 109 1.88 -0.65 1.18
C LEU A 109 2.09 -1.96 0.43
N ILE A 110 1.92 -1.95 -0.90
CA ILE A 110 2.13 -3.14 -1.74
C ILE A 110 3.60 -3.53 -1.77
N ASP A 111 4.50 -2.57 -1.93
CA ASP A 111 5.94 -2.82 -1.96
C ASP A 111 6.42 -3.41 -0.62
N GLU A 112 5.96 -2.88 0.51
CA GLU A 112 6.28 -3.38 1.84
C GLU A 112 5.76 -4.81 2.07
N ILE A 113 4.54 -5.12 1.61
CA ILE A 113 3.98 -6.48 1.71
C ILE A 113 4.80 -7.46 0.86
N LEU A 114 5.13 -7.12 -0.38
CA LEU A 114 5.94 -7.96 -1.26
C LEU A 114 7.36 -8.16 -0.72
N ALA A 115 7.95 -7.12 -0.12
CA ALA A 115 9.27 -7.21 0.51
C ALA A 115 9.25 -8.08 1.77
N LYS A 116 8.16 -8.01 2.56
CA LYS A 116 8.01 -8.79 3.80
C LYS A 116 7.72 -10.28 3.54
N TYR A 117 6.98 -10.58 2.47
CA TYR A 117 6.53 -11.94 2.13
C TYR A 117 6.89 -12.31 0.68
N PRO A 118 8.18 -12.31 0.30
CA PRO A 118 8.60 -12.41 -1.11
C PRO A 118 8.24 -13.75 -1.79
N ASN A 119 8.10 -14.83 -1.01
CA ASN A 119 7.78 -16.15 -1.53
C ASN A 119 6.31 -16.54 -1.31
N ASP A 120 5.65 -15.94 -0.33
CA ASP A 120 4.36 -16.39 0.16
C ASP A 120 3.19 -15.55 -0.36
N VAL A 121 3.48 -14.33 -0.86
CA VAL A 121 2.47 -13.39 -1.34
C VAL A 121 2.70 -13.00 -2.78
N LYS A 122 1.63 -13.03 -3.56
CA LYS A 122 1.50 -12.36 -4.86
C LYS A 122 0.48 -11.24 -4.77
N VAL A 123 0.71 -10.19 -5.54
CA VAL A 123 -0.24 -9.08 -5.64
C VAL A 123 -0.82 -9.04 -7.04
N VAL A 124 -2.14 -9.14 -7.13
CA VAL A 124 -2.88 -9.01 -8.38
C VAL A 124 -3.40 -7.58 -8.50
N ILE A 125 -2.94 -6.87 -9.51
CA ILE A 125 -3.37 -5.50 -9.81
C ILE A 125 -4.55 -5.55 -10.79
N LYS A 126 -5.65 -4.91 -10.41
CA LYS A 126 -6.86 -4.79 -11.22
C LYS A 126 -7.23 -3.32 -11.42
N ASN A 127 -7.60 -2.99 -12.64
CA ASN A 127 -7.92 -1.62 -13.02
C ASN A 127 -9.37 -1.27 -12.69
N PHE A 128 -9.56 -0.12 -12.07
CA PHE A 128 -10.89 0.43 -11.77
C PHE A 128 -10.88 1.94 -12.03
N PRO A 129 -10.78 2.36 -13.30
CA PRO A 129 -10.75 3.79 -13.64
C PRO A 129 -12.08 4.45 -13.27
N LEU A 130 -12.02 5.49 -12.43
CA LEU A 130 -13.18 6.26 -12.02
C LEU A 130 -13.66 7.15 -13.16
N GLY A 131 -14.97 7.23 -13.41
CA GLY A 131 -15.52 7.99 -14.52
C GLY A 131 -15.22 9.51 -14.49
N SER A 132 -14.89 10.06 -13.32
CA SER A 132 -14.44 11.45 -13.16
C SER A 132 -12.96 11.68 -13.52
N HIS A 133 -12.17 10.61 -13.67
CA HIS A 133 -10.74 10.66 -13.93
C HIS A 133 -10.45 10.38 -15.41
N LYS A 134 -10.45 11.43 -16.21
CA LYS A 134 -10.37 11.34 -17.69
C LYS A 134 -9.17 10.54 -18.21
N GLN A 135 -8.03 10.59 -17.50
CA GLN A 135 -6.79 9.92 -17.93
C GLN A 135 -6.56 8.55 -17.28
N ALA A 136 -7.38 8.15 -16.30
CA ALA A 136 -7.17 6.92 -15.56
C ALA A 136 -7.22 5.68 -16.44
N ARG A 137 -8.18 5.60 -17.38
CA ARG A 137 -8.30 4.48 -18.32
C ARG A 137 -7.12 4.45 -19.29
N LYS A 138 -6.72 5.58 -19.85
CA LYS A 138 -5.57 5.69 -20.75
C LYS A 138 -4.27 5.27 -20.05
N ALA A 139 -4.06 5.71 -18.79
CA ALA A 139 -2.92 5.30 -17.99
C ALA A 139 -2.92 3.78 -17.71
N ALA A 140 -4.09 3.19 -17.45
CA ALA A 140 -4.22 1.74 -17.30
C ALA A 140 -3.88 1.00 -18.61
N GLN A 141 -4.32 1.48 -19.76
CA GLN A 141 -3.98 0.92 -21.07
C GLN A 141 -2.47 0.93 -21.32
N TYR A 142 -1.79 2.05 -21.05
CA TYR A 142 -0.33 2.15 -21.19
C TYR A 142 0.41 1.24 -20.22
N SER A 143 -0.06 1.10 -18.98
CA SER A 143 0.59 0.20 -18.02
C SER A 143 0.46 -1.27 -18.44
N LEU A 144 -0.68 -1.67 -19.01
CA LEU A 144 -0.89 -3.01 -19.55
C LEU A 144 -0.08 -3.23 -20.85
N ALA A 145 0.07 -2.20 -21.69
CA ALA A 145 0.96 -2.26 -22.85
C ALA A 145 2.44 -2.43 -22.41
N ALA A 146 2.86 -1.71 -21.36
CA ALA A 146 4.18 -1.90 -20.76
C ALA A 146 4.38 -3.30 -20.16
N HIS A 147 3.29 -3.93 -19.68
CA HIS A 147 3.33 -5.34 -19.25
C HIS A 147 3.75 -6.30 -20.37
N ARG A 148 3.29 -6.07 -21.58
CA ARG A 148 3.68 -6.89 -22.76
C ARG A 148 5.17 -6.78 -23.08
N GLN A 149 5.81 -5.69 -22.66
CA GLN A 149 7.26 -5.48 -22.77
C GLN A 149 8.02 -5.85 -21.48
N GLY A 150 7.36 -6.51 -20.50
CA GLY A 150 7.96 -6.94 -19.25
C GLY A 150 8.27 -5.81 -18.25
N LYS A 151 7.70 -4.61 -18.45
CA LYS A 151 8.00 -3.39 -17.69
C LYS A 151 6.79 -2.82 -16.92
N TYR A 152 5.85 -3.70 -16.54
CA TYR A 152 4.67 -3.24 -15.82
C TYR A 152 5.01 -2.55 -14.50
N LYS A 153 5.86 -3.17 -13.68
CA LYS A 153 6.18 -2.68 -12.34
C LYS A 153 6.81 -1.30 -12.41
N GLU A 154 7.77 -1.11 -13.31
CA GLU A 154 8.45 0.18 -13.51
C GLU A 154 7.47 1.26 -13.99
N MET A 155 6.61 0.93 -14.96
CA MET A 155 5.59 1.86 -15.47
C MET A 155 4.55 2.19 -14.40
N TYR A 156 4.10 1.21 -13.63
CA TYR A 156 3.16 1.38 -12.52
C TYR A 156 3.70 2.38 -11.49
N HIS A 157 4.96 2.24 -11.06
CA HIS A 157 5.60 3.18 -10.14
C HIS A 157 5.76 4.56 -10.77
N ALA A 158 6.30 4.65 -11.98
CA ALA A 158 6.54 5.91 -12.67
C ALA A 158 5.26 6.74 -12.84
N ILE A 159 4.15 6.09 -13.21
CA ILE A 159 2.84 6.77 -13.32
C ILE A 159 2.37 7.24 -11.95
N PHE A 160 2.48 6.42 -10.89
CA PHE A 160 2.02 6.83 -9.56
C PHE A 160 2.90 7.89 -8.92
N ASP A 161 4.19 7.90 -9.17
CA ASP A 161 5.10 8.94 -8.69
C ASP A 161 4.77 10.31 -9.31
N THR A 162 4.25 10.29 -10.53
CA THR A 162 3.92 11.49 -11.31
C THR A 162 2.40 11.70 -11.52
N TYR A 163 1.53 10.96 -10.82
CA TYR A 163 0.08 10.91 -11.04
C TYR A 163 -0.61 12.29 -11.10
N LYS A 164 -0.07 13.29 -10.39
CA LYS A 164 -0.62 14.66 -10.41
C LYS A 164 -0.55 15.29 -11.78
N GLN A 165 0.45 14.94 -12.58
CA GLN A 165 0.67 15.46 -13.93
C GLN A 165 -0.30 14.85 -14.95
N LEU A 166 -0.83 13.64 -14.71
CA LEU A 166 -1.80 12.99 -15.60
C LEU A 166 -3.02 13.87 -15.92
N LYS A 167 -3.41 14.73 -14.98
CA LYS A 167 -4.59 15.60 -15.17
C LYS A 167 -4.41 16.62 -16.29
N THR A 168 -3.18 17.07 -16.51
CA THR A 168 -2.83 18.15 -17.45
C THR A 168 -1.93 17.68 -18.60
N ASN A 169 -1.33 16.49 -18.48
CA ASN A 169 -0.47 15.90 -19.49
C ASN A 169 -0.96 14.48 -19.82
N GLU A 170 -1.74 14.34 -20.87
CA GLU A 170 -2.27 13.04 -21.31
C GLU A 170 -1.22 12.14 -21.98
N ASP A 171 -0.09 12.73 -22.42
CA ASP A 171 1.03 12.03 -23.03
C ASP A 171 2.11 11.64 -22.01
N LEU A 172 1.89 11.94 -20.73
CA LEU A 172 2.81 11.57 -19.67
C LEU A 172 3.23 10.08 -19.70
N PRO A 173 2.30 9.10 -19.89
CA PRO A 173 2.71 7.70 -19.95
C PRO A 173 3.67 7.38 -21.12
N LEU A 174 3.58 8.11 -22.24
CA LEU A 174 4.52 7.95 -23.36
C LEU A 174 5.91 8.49 -23.02
N GLN A 175 5.97 9.63 -22.34
CA GLN A 175 7.24 10.20 -21.87
C GLN A 175 7.92 9.25 -20.89
N LEU A 176 7.18 8.72 -19.91
CA LEU A 176 7.68 7.75 -18.95
C LEU A 176 8.13 6.45 -19.63
N ALA A 177 7.41 5.99 -20.65
CA ALA A 177 7.81 4.81 -21.42
C ALA A 177 9.17 5.00 -22.11
N ALA A 178 9.40 6.16 -22.72
CA ALA A 178 10.69 6.48 -23.33
C ALA A 178 11.82 6.52 -22.28
N GLU A 179 11.58 7.11 -21.12
CA GLU A 179 12.53 7.16 -19.98
C GLU A 179 12.85 5.75 -19.44
N LEU A 180 11.88 4.84 -19.46
CA LEU A 180 12.04 3.44 -19.06
C LEU A 180 12.68 2.55 -20.14
N GLY A 181 12.98 3.11 -21.33
CA GLY A 181 13.57 2.39 -22.45
C GLY A 181 12.63 1.42 -23.14
N LEU A 182 11.32 1.67 -23.07
CA LEU A 182 10.30 0.89 -23.79
C LEU A 182 10.25 1.27 -25.27
N ASP A 183 9.85 0.33 -26.12
CA ASP A 183 9.48 0.63 -27.49
C ASP A 183 8.16 1.42 -27.50
N VAL A 184 8.26 2.73 -27.73
CA VAL A 184 7.12 3.66 -27.67
C VAL A 184 6.12 3.42 -28.80
N GLU A 185 6.59 3.02 -29.98
CA GLU A 185 5.69 2.73 -31.12
C GLU A 185 4.91 1.44 -30.88
N GLN A 186 5.57 0.40 -30.39
CA GLN A 186 4.91 -0.83 -29.98
C GLN A 186 3.93 -0.57 -28.82
N LEU A 187 4.33 0.26 -27.85
CA LEU A 187 3.46 0.64 -26.72
C LEU A 187 2.16 1.33 -27.18
N LYS A 188 2.25 2.25 -28.17
CA LYS A 188 1.08 2.91 -28.76
C LYS A 188 0.17 1.92 -29.51
N ALA A 189 0.75 0.96 -30.19
CA ALA A 189 -0.01 -0.08 -30.88
C ALA A 189 -0.73 -0.96 -29.83
N ASP A 190 0.00 -1.45 -28.84
CA ASP A 190 -0.51 -2.35 -27.81
C ASP A 190 -1.59 -1.73 -26.94
N MET A 191 -1.45 -0.45 -26.53
CA MET A 191 -2.46 0.21 -25.69
C MET A 191 -3.85 0.30 -26.35
N ASN A 192 -3.88 0.27 -27.67
CA ASN A 192 -5.11 0.30 -28.45
C ASN A 192 -5.68 -1.10 -28.78
N ASP A 193 -4.98 -2.16 -28.36
CA ASP A 193 -5.46 -3.54 -28.56
C ASP A 193 -6.80 -3.73 -27.81
N PRO A 194 -7.86 -4.18 -28.50
CA PRO A 194 -9.15 -4.45 -27.87
C PRO A 194 -9.07 -5.37 -26.65
N ALA A 195 -8.12 -6.30 -26.62
CA ALA A 195 -7.92 -7.20 -25.48
C ALA A 195 -7.54 -6.44 -24.18
N ILE A 196 -6.73 -5.38 -24.30
CA ILE A 196 -6.39 -4.51 -23.15
C ILE A 196 -7.63 -3.77 -22.65
N GLY A 197 -8.42 -3.22 -23.57
CA GLY A 197 -9.69 -2.58 -23.24
C GLY A 197 -10.66 -3.53 -22.53
N ALA A 198 -10.82 -4.73 -23.09
CA ALA A 198 -11.69 -5.77 -22.53
C ALA A 198 -11.23 -6.25 -21.14
N LEU A 199 -9.92 -6.35 -20.90
CA LEU A 199 -9.39 -6.70 -19.58
C LEU A 199 -9.76 -5.62 -18.54
N ILE A 200 -9.59 -4.34 -18.85
CA ILE A 200 -9.95 -3.24 -17.96
C ILE A 200 -11.46 -3.28 -17.65
N ASP A 201 -12.30 -3.54 -18.65
CA ASP A 201 -13.76 -3.61 -18.47
C ASP A 201 -14.17 -4.83 -17.62
N LEU A 202 -13.50 -5.96 -17.80
CA LEU A 202 -13.69 -7.16 -16.96
C LEU A 202 -13.32 -6.88 -15.51
N GLU A 203 -12.15 -6.29 -15.26
CA GLU A 203 -11.68 -5.95 -13.91
C GLU A 203 -12.61 -4.94 -13.23
N TYR A 204 -13.07 -3.93 -13.97
CA TYR A 204 -14.07 -2.96 -13.50
C TYR A 204 -15.39 -3.67 -13.11
N SER A 205 -15.87 -4.57 -13.97
CA SER A 205 -17.11 -5.31 -13.71
C SER A 205 -16.98 -6.28 -12.54
N GLN A 206 -15.83 -6.89 -12.32
CA GLN A 206 -15.57 -7.73 -11.16
C GLN A 206 -15.80 -6.96 -9.84
N LEU A 207 -15.23 -5.77 -9.68
CA LEU A 207 -15.46 -4.99 -8.45
C LEU A 207 -16.91 -4.54 -8.32
N THR A 208 -17.53 -4.11 -9.43
CA THR A 208 -18.92 -3.63 -9.39
C THR A 208 -19.90 -4.73 -9.03
N SER A 209 -19.65 -5.97 -9.45
CA SER A 209 -20.49 -7.13 -9.11
C SER A 209 -20.49 -7.46 -7.60
N LEU A 210 -19.42 -7.08 -6.88
CA LEU A 210 -19.32 -7.32 -5.45
C LEU A 210 -20.17 -6.37 -4.61
N ARG A 211 -20.77 -5.32 -5.19
CA ARG A 211 -21.60 -4.34 -4.46
C ARG A 211 -22.68 -4.97 -3.59
N ASN A 212 -23.30 -6.04 -4.09
CA ASN A 212 -24.40 -6.73 -3.43
C ASN A 212 -24.04 -8.19 -3.12
N ALA A 213 -22.77 -8.50 -2.88
CA ALA A 213 -22.27 -9.86 -2.69
C ALA A 213 -22.87 -10.56 -1.46
N TYR A 214 -23.29 -9.79 -0.46
CA TYR A 214 -23.98 -10.30 0.74
C TYR A 214 -24.94 -9.23 1.30
N PRO A 215 -26.01 -9.64 2.03
CA PRO A 215 -26.94 -8.70 2.63
C PRO A 215 -26.34 -7.94 3.81
N GLU A 216 -26.95 -6.81 4.16
CA GLU A 216 -26.66 -6.10 5.39
C GLU A 216 -27.08 -6.92 6.62
N THR A 217 -26.28 -6.82 7.67
CA THR A 217 -26.59 -7.40 8.99
C THR A 217 -26.52 -6.30 10.06
N ASP A 218 -26.86 -6.64 11.32
CA ASP A 218 -26.70 -5.70 12.43
C ASP A 218 -25.26 -5.23 12.62
N GLN A 219 -24.30 -6.09 12.27
CA GLN A 219 -22.87 -5.84 12.47
C GLN A 219 -22.18 -5.29 11.23
N TYR A 220 -22.54 -5.74 10.02
CA TYR A 220 -21.83 -5.47 8.78
C TYR A 220 -22.70 -4.76 7.74
N ALA A 221 -22.07 -3.86 6.97
CA ALA A 221 -22.69 -3.24 5.80
C ALA A 221 -22.95 -4.29 4.70
N ALA A 222 -23.92 -4.03 3.83
CA ALA A 222 -24.15 -4.88 2.67
C ALA A 222 -22.98 -4.82 1.68
N GLY A 223 -22.57 -5.96 1.17
CA GLY A 223 -21.65 -6.12 0.06
C GLY A 223 -20.36 -5.28 0.18
N VAL A 224 -19.76 -4.99 -0.97
CA VAL A 224 -18.53 -4.22 -1.06
C VAL A 224 -18.82 -2.76 -1.42
N ARG A 225 -18.32 -1.81 -0.64
CA ARG A 225 -18.34 -0.41 -1.02
C ARG A 225 -17.44 -0.18 -2.24
N LEU A 226 -18.01 0.34 -3.33
CA LEU A 226 -17.26 0.69 -4.54
C LEU A 226 -16.42 1.95 -4.32
N ALA A 227 -15.18 1.74 -3.92
CA ALA A 227 -14.19 2.79 -3.71
C ALA A 227 -12.79 2.20 -3.91
N VAL A 228 -11.89 2.94 -4.50
CA VAL A 228 -10.49 2.53 -4.69
C VAL A 228 -9.54 3.44 -3.90
N PRO A 229 -8.36 2.95 -3.48
CA PRO A 229 -7.91 1.56 -3.66
C PRO A 229 -8.78 0.59 -2.84
N LYS A 230 -9.13 -0.55 -3.42
CA LYS A 230 -9.84 -1.65 -2.76
C LYS A 230 -8.93 -2.86 -2.71
N PHE A 231 -8.89 -3.52 -1.56
CA PHE A 231 -8.01 -4.66 -1.34
C PHE A 231 -8.77 -5.89 -0.86
N PHE A 232 -8.24 -7.05 -1.21
CA PHE A 232 -8.67 -8.34 -0.69
C PHE A 232 -7.46 -9.23 -0.45
N VAL A 233 -7.44 -9.98 0.65
CA VAL A 233 -6.46 -11.02 0.96
C VAL A 233 -7.17 -12.36 0.84
N ASN A 234 -6.82 -13.18 -0.15
CA ASN A 234 -7.54 -14.41 -0.50
C ASN A 234 -9.08 -14.21 -0.51
N GLY A 235 -9.54 -13.11 -1.14
CA GLY A 235 -10.96 -12.77 -1.26
C GLY A 235 -11.58 -12.08 -0.03
N ARG A 236 -10.88 -11.92 1.08
CA ARG A 236 -11.38 -11.26 2.31
C ARG A 236 -11.00 -9.79 2.33
N GLU A 237 -11.95 -8.89 2.58
CA GLU A 237 -11.68 -7.45 2.65
C GLU A 237 -11.01 -7.08 3.98
N PRO A 238 -9.81 -6.46 3.99
CA PRO A 238 -9.16 -6.01 5.21
C PRO A 238 -9.88 -4.80 5.82
N LEU A 239 -9.99 -4.77 7.14
CA LEU A 239 -10.62 -3.66 7.87
C LEU A 239 -9.74 -2.39 7.92
N SER A 240 -8.44 -2.53 7.69
CA SER A 240 -7.47 -1.43 7.67
C SER A 240 -6.49 -1.59 6.52
N ARG A 241 -5.91 -0.47 6.08
CA ARG A 241 -4.90 -0.40 5.02
C ARG A 241 -3.50 -0.17 5.62
N SER A 242 -3.15 -0.93 6.64
CA SER A 242 -1.82 -0.94 7.25
C SER A 242 -1.11 -2.27 6.98
N VAL A 243 0.22 -2.25 6.94
CA VAL A 243 1.03 -3.47 6.78
C VAL A 243 0.70 -4.50 7.86
N ASP A 244 0.48 -4.06 9.10
CA ASP A 244 0.15 -4.95 10.22
C ASP A 244 -1.19 -5.68 9.99
N ALA A 245 -2.23 -4.94 9.54
CA ALA A 245 -3.54 -5.55 9.28
C ALA A 245 -3.46 -6.59 8.16
N PHE A 246 -2.68 -6.31 7.10
CA PHE A 246 -2.44 -7.28 6.03
C PHE A 246 -1.61 -8.46 6.53
N SER A 247 -0.57 -8.21 7.34
CA SER A 247 0.27 -9.27 7.91
C SER A 247 -0.54 -10.27 8.72
N VAL A 248 -1.44 -9.79 9.60
CA VAL A 248 -2.33 -10.67 10.36
C VAL A 248 -3.14 -11.58 9.44
N MET A 249 -3.77 -11.02 8.39
CA MET A 249 -4.57 -11.80 7.44
C MET A 249 -3.71 -12.77 6.62
N ILE A 250 -2.53 -12.34 6.17
CA ILE A 250 -1.59 -13.18 5.42
C ILE A 250 -1.14 -14.37 6.27
N GLU A 251 -0.73 -14.13 7.51
CA GLU A 251 -0.29 -15.17 8.42
C GLU A 251 -1.40 -16.16 8.79
N GLU A 252 -2.67 -15.70 8.87
CA GLU A 252 -3.83 -16.58 9.00
C GLU A 252 -3.99 -17.49 7.78
N GLU A 253 -3.86 -16.94 6.56
CA GLU A 253 -4.00 -17.71 5.32
C GLU A 253 -2.85 -18.71 5.11
N LEU A 254 -1.64 -18.39 5.57
CA LEU A 254 -0.49 -19.30 5.50
C LEU A 254 -0.62 -20.52 6.41
N LYS A 255 -1.38 -20.42 7.51
CA LYS A 255 -1.63 -21.52 8.46
C LYS A 255 -2.69 -22.52 7.99
N LYS A 256 -3.45 -22.20 6.95
CA LYS A 256 -4.42 -23.10 6.32
C LYS A 256 -3.74 -24.09 5.36
#